data_232b211965e40c9ea510989fed145630
#
_entry.id   232b211965e40c9ea510989fed145630
#
_cell.length_a   1.000
_cell.length_b   1.000
_cell.length_c   1.000
_cell.angle_alpha   90.00
_cell.angle_beta   90.00
_cell.angle_gamma   90.00
#
_symmetry.space_group_name_H-M   'P 1'
#
loop_
_entity.id
_entity.type
_entity.pdbx_description
1 polymer ?
#
loop_
_entity_poly.entity_id
_entity_poly.type
_entity_poly.pdbx_seq_one_letter_code
_entity_poly.pdbx_strand_id
1 'polypeptide(L)'
;MNNGGWSWWGGIDWGSEHHQVCVIDANRRRVAEVRVEHSAKGLDEIVRVLTTATGGQLDQVAVAIEQPRGAIVETLLAHEIAVFAINPKQIDRFRDRHSVGGAKDDRFDAFVGADGLRTDESLFRRVQLDPPKILALREWTRMHDELTTELGRLSNQLWEQLHRYYPQVLKLSSAVDEP
;
A
#
# COMPACT_ATOMS: atom_id res chain seq x y z
N MET A 1 -18.09 -17.71 14.11
CA MET A 1 -16.76 -17.27 13.65
C MET A 1 -16.53 -15.89 14.23
N ASN A 2 -15.55 -15.74 15.10
CA ASN A 2 -15.30 -14.47 15.79
C ASN A 2 -14.61 -13.52 14.81
N ASN A 3 -15.35 -12.71 14.09
CA ASN A 3 -14.82 -11.55 13.41
C ASN A 3 -14.39 -10.57 14.49
N GLY A 4 -13.16 -10.09 14.47
CA GLY A 4 -12.46 -9.31 15.51
C GLY A 4 -13.17 -8.10 16.13
N GLY A 5 -14.50 -8.15 16.27
CA GLY A 5 -15.32 -7.09 16.87
C GLY A 5 -15.68 -5.93 15.93
N TRP A 6 -15.39 -6.06 14.63
CA TRP A 6 -15.68 -5.02 13.64
C TRP A 6 -17.17 -5.00 13.25
N SER A 7 -17.68 -3.80 13.03
CA SER A 7 -19.04 -3.55 12.54
C SER A 7 -19.06 -3.07 11.09
N TRP A 8 -17.93 -2.53 10.61
CA TRP A 8 -17.74 -2.04 9.25
C TRP A 8 -16.41 -2.50 8.66
N TRP A 9 -16.44 -2.77 7.35
CA TRP A 9 -15.26 -3.18 6.59
C TRP A 9 -15.05 -2.24 5.42
N GLY A 10 -13.87 -1.67 5.35
CA GLY A 10 -13.42 -0.84 4.24
C GLY A 10 -12.49 -1.60 3.32
N GLY A 11 -12.50 -1.24 2.05
CA GLY A 11 -11.47 -1.60 1.10
C GLY A 11 -10.97 -0.35 0.41
N ILE A 12 -9.66 -0.26 0.26
CA ILE A 12 -9.01 0.86 -0.43
C ILE A 12 -8.18 0.30 -1.57
N ASP A 13 -8.58 0.63 -2.79
CA ASP A 13 -7.75 0.45 -3.96
C ASP A 13 -6.84 1.67 -4.10
N TRP A 14 -5.53 1.41 -3.98
CA TRP A 14 -4.52 2.44 -3.96
C TRP A 14 -4.06 2.78 -5.37
N GLY A 15 -4.14 4.04 -5.77
CA GLY A 15 -3.56 4.55 -7.00
C GLY A 15 -2.59 5.71 -6.73
N SER A 16 -1.70 5.98 -7.66
CA SER A 16 -0.70 7.05 -7.54
C SER A 16 -1.30 8.46 -7.50
N GLU A 17 -2.44 8.67 -8.15
CA GLU A 17 -3.13 9.97 -8.23
C GLU A 17 -4.42 9.98 -7.43
N HIS A 18 -5.12 8.87 -7.38
CA HIS A 18 -6.42 8.75 -6.73
C HIS A 18 -6.54 7.43 -5.99
N HIS A 19 -7.34 7.41 -4.94
CA HIS A 19 -7.72 6.21 -4.21
C HIS A 19 -9.22 5.99 -4.32
N GLN A 20 -9.61 4.75 -4.51
CA GLN A 20 -11.01 4.36 -4.42
C GLN A 20 -11.27 3.70 -3.06
N VAL A 21 -12.27 4.18 -2.36
CA VAL A 21 -12.66 3.68 -1.03
C VAL A 21 -14.08 3.14 -1.09
N CYS A 22 -14.29 1.95 -0.55
CA CYS A 22 -15.61 1.36 -0.37
C CYS A 22 -15.75 0.89 1.08
N VAL A 23 -16.88 1.20 1.72
CA VAL A 23 -17.20 0.75 3.08
C VAL A 23 -18.49 -0.05 3.05
N ILE A 24 -18.49 -1.20 3.71
CA ILE A 24 -19.65 -2.09 3.82
C ILE A 24 -20.00 -2.40 5.27
N ASP A 25 -21.28 -2.71 5.51
CA ASP A 25 -21.77 -3.22 6.79
C ASP A 25 -21.67 -4.76 6.86
N ALA A 26 -22.08 -5.32 8.00
CA ALA A 26 -22.12 -6.78 8.23
C ALA A 26 -23.00 -7.53 7.21
N ASN A 27 -24.02 -6.87 6.63
CA ASN A 27 -24.91 -7.41 5.63
C ASN A 27 -24.39 -7.20 4.19
N ARG A 28 -23.14 -6.77 4.02
CA ARG A 28 -22.52 -6.51 2.72
C ARG A 28 -23.13 -5.32 1.96
N ARG A 29 -23.87 -4.46 2.63
CA ARG A 29 -24.42 -3.26 2.02
C ARG A 29 -23.34 -2.19 1.97
N ARG A 30 -23.16 -1.56 0.83
CA ARG A 30 -22.27 -0.40 0.72
C ARG A 30 -22.87 0.77 1.49
N VAL A 31 -22.19 1.22 2.54
CA VAL A 31 -22.60 2.37 3.36
C VAL A 31 -21.90 3.65 2.94
N ALA A 32 -20.73 3.54 2.31
CA ALA A 32 -20.04 4.65 1.69
C ALA A 32 -19.18 4.18 0.51
N GLU A 33 -19.02 5.07 -0.47
CA GLU A 33 -18.11 4.90 -1.60
C GLU A 33 -17.63 6.27 -2.04
N VAL A 34 -16.30 6.44 -2.19
CA VAL A 34 -15.71 7.71 -2.60
C VAL A 34 -14.41 7.48 -3.36
N ARG A 35 -14.14 8.36 -4.32
CA ARG A 35 -12.85 8.49 -4.97
C ARG A 35 -12.20 9.80 -4.52
N VAL A 36 -10.99 9.71 -3.98
CA VAL A 36 -10.25 10.86 -3.44
C VAL A 36 -8.90 11.00 -4.13
N GLU A 37 -8.37 12.20 -4.18
CA GLU A 37 -7.02 12.47 -4.69
C GLU A 37 -5.95 12.00 -3.69
N HIS A 38 -4.78 11.64 -4.19
CA HIS A 38 -3.60 11.39 -3.35
C HIS A 38 -3.02 12.72 -2.84
N SER A 39 -3.68 13.31 -1.84
CA SER A 39 -3.32 14.59 -1.24
C SER A 39 -3.73 14.62 0.23
N ALA A 40 -3.20 15.55 1.03
CA ALA A 40 -3.61 15.74 2.42
C ALA A 40 -5.14 15.91 2.53
N LYS A 41 -5.73 16.71 1.64
CA LYS A 41 -7.18 16.87 1.55
C LYS A 41 -7.93 15.56 1.30
N GLY A 42 -7.40 14.71 0.40
CA GLY A 42 -8.00 13.41 0.09
C GLY A 42 -7.90 12.45 1.27
N LEU A 43 -6.82 12.47 2.03
CA LEU A 43 -6.68 11.66 3.26
C LEU A 43 -7.68 12.09 4.34
N ASP A 44 -7.83 13.41 4.56
CA ASP A 44 -8.85 13.96 5.47
C ASP A 44 -10.27 13.58 5.01
N GLU A 45 -10.52 13.58 3.70
CA GLU A 45 -11.80 13.16 3.13
C GLU A 45 -12.10 11.68 3.43
N ILE A 46 -11.12 10.79 3.34
CA ILE A 46 -11.30 9.36 3.70
C ILE A 46 -11.75 9.25 5.14
N VAL A 47 -11.05 9.90 6.07
CA VAL A 47 -11.41 9.87 7.51
C VAL A 47 -12.82 10.43 7.73
N ARG A 48 -13.15 11.54 7.09
CA ARG A 48 -14.48 12.16 7.17
C ARG A 48 -15.59 11.23 6.67
N VAL A 49 -15.36 10.55 5.54
CA VAL A 49 -16.31 9.58 4.98
C VAL A 49 -16.50 8.40 5.91
N LEU A 50 -15.41 7.84 6.45
CA LEU A 50 -15.47 6.75 7.43
C LEU A 50 -16.21 7.19 8.69
N THR A 51 -15.88 8.36 9.25
CA THR A 51 -16.57 8.92 10.44
C THR A 51 -18.07 9.06 10.20
N THR A 52 -18.46 9.59 9.05
CA THR A 52 -19.88 9.79 8.71
C THR A 52 -20.61 8.45 8.53
N ALA A 53 -20.00 7.51 7.80
CA ALA A 53 -20.60 6.21 7.51
C ALA A 53 -20.78 5.33 8.76
N THR A 54 -19.93 5.53 9.77
CA THR A 54 -19.92 4.70 11.00
C THR A 54 -20.49 5.41 12.24
N GLY A 55 -20.97 6.63 12.07
CA GLY A 55 -21.43 7.44 13.20
C GLY A 55 -20.35 7.77 14.23
N GLY A 56 -19.09 7.87 13.77
CA GLY A 56 -17.92 8.19 14.60
C GLY A 56 -17.26 6.98 15.27
N GLN A 57 -17.72 5.77 15.05
CA GLN A 57 -17.18 4.55 15.68
C GLN A 57 -16.00 3.99 14.84
N LEU A 58 -14.92 4.74 14.74
CA LEU A 58 -13.77 4.39 13.91
C LEU A 58 -12.98 3.18 14.44
N ASP A 59 -13.00 2.96 15.74
CA ASP A 59 -12.41 1.79 16.41
C ASP A 59 -13.09 0.46 16.04
N GLN A 60 -14.30 0.51 15.45
CA GLN A 60 -15.01 -0.67 14.95
C GLN A 60 -14.87 -0.85 13.44
N VAL A 61 -13.95 -0.13 12.79
CA VAL A 61 -13.70 -0.21 11.37
C VAL A 61 -12.42 -1.00 11.10
N ALA A 62 -12.52 -1.97 10.20
CA ALA A 62 -11.36 -2.68 9.64
C ALA A 62 -11.23 -2.35 8.15
N VAL A 63 -10.04 -1.97 7.70
CA VAL A 63 -9.77 -1.57 6.30
C VAL A 63 -8.74 -2.49 5.66
N ALA A 64 -9.09 -3.05 4.51
CA ALA A 64 -8.17 -3.78 3.64
C ALA A 64 -7.47 -2.82 2.67
N ILE A 65 -6.15 -2.95 2.54
CA ILE A 65 -5.35 -2.18 1.60
C ILE A 65 -4.24 -3.04 0.98
N GLU A 66 -3.99 -2.88 -0.32
CA GLU A 66 -2.95 -3.63 -1.01
C GLU A 66 -1.54 -3.15 -0.63
N GLN A 67 -1.35 -1.83 -0.54
CA GLN A 67 -0.09 -1.21 -0.14
C GLN A 67 -0.11 -0.83 1.36
N PRO A 68 0.40 -1.68 2.27
CA PRO A 68 0.29 -1.47 3.71
C PRO A 68 1.33 -0.49 4.27
N ARG A 69 1.52 0.64 3.59
CA ARG A 69 2.50 1.69 3.95
C ARG A 69 2.15 3.03 3.35
N GLY A 70 2.76 4.09 3.87
CA GLY A 70 2.59 5.46 3.40
C GLY A 70 1.51 6.23 4.15
N ALA A 71 1.34 7.49 3.79
CA ALA A 71 0.53 8.45 4.51
C ALA A 71 -0.91 7.99 4.77
N ILE A 72 -1.53 7.27 3.83
CA ILE A 72 -2.88 6.75 3.99
C ILE A 72 -2.99 5.75 5.16
N VAL A 73 -2.01 4.85 5.27
CA VAL A 73 -1.98 3.84 6.36
C VAL A 73 -1.74 4.52 7.70
N GLU A 74 -0.79 5.45 7.76
CA GLU A 74 -0.48 6.22 8.96
C GLU A 74 -1.68 7.04 9.41
N THR A 75 -2.39 7.69 8.49
CA THR A 75 -3.61 8.44 8.77
C THR A 75 -4.70 7.54 9.36
N LEU A 76 -4.96 6.38 8.75
CA LEU A 76 -5.97 5.44 9.25
C LEU A 76 -5.62 4.94 10.66
N LEU A 77 -4.38 4.53 10.89
CA LEU A 77 -3.92 4.03 12.19
C LEU A 77 -3.92 5.13 13.27
N ALA A 78 -3.62 6.39 12.91
CA ALA A 78 -3.70 7.53 13.82
C ALA A 78 -5.14 7.82 14.30
N HIS A 79 -6.15 7.39 13.52
CA HIS A 79 -7.58 7.47 13.88
C HIS A 79 -8.13 6.15 14.46
N GLU A 80 -7.26 5.27 14.96
CA GLU A 80 -7.62 3.99 15.59
C GLU A 80 -8.33 2.99 14.66
N ILE A 81 -8.32 3.25 13.34
CA ILE A 81 -8.87 2.35 12.33
C ILE A 81 -7.91 1.18 12.14
N ALA A 82 -8.43 -0.04 12.24
CA ALA A 82 -7.62 -1.23 12.01
C ALA A 82 -7.33 -1.42 10.51
N VAL A 83 -6.05 -1.52 10.16
CA VAL A 83 -5.61 -1.70 8.77
C VAL A 83 -5.09 -3.12 8.58
N PHE A 84 -5.50 -3.73 7.47
CA PHE A 84 -5.11 -5.08 7.08
C PHE A 84 -4.51 -5.08 5.66
N ALA A 85 -3.34 -5.69 5.54
CA ALA A 85 -2.69 -5.87 4.25
C ALA A 85 -3.28 -7.07 3.50
N ILE A 86 -3.60 -6.86 2.24
CA ILE A 86 -4.01 -7.91 1.31
C ILE A 86 -2.98 -8.06 0.18
N ASN A 87 -2.73 -9.30 -0.21
CA ASN A 87 -1.85 -9.58 -1.34
C ASN A 87 -2.64 -9.44 -2.66
N PRO A 88 -2.07 -8.86 -3.73
CA PRO A 88 -2.71 -8.76 -5.06
C PRO A 88 -3.31 -10.08 -5.55
N LYS A 89 -2.58 -11.20 -5.40
CA LYS A 89 -3.08 -12.53 -5.77
C LYS A 89 -4.31 -12.99 -4.97
N GLN A 90 -4.49 -12.46 -3.76
CA GLN A 90 -5.69 -12.74 -2.96
C GLN A 90 -6.86 -11.90 -3.46
N ILE A 91 -6.65 -10.63 -3.82
CA ILE A 91 -7.68 -9.78 -4.43
C ILE A 91 -8.21 -10.45 -5.69
N ASP A 92 -7.34 -10.95 -6.57
CA ASP A 92 -7.75 -11.67 -7.78
C ASP A 92 -8.67 -12.87 -7.46
N ARG A 93 -8.30 -13.69 -6.47
CA ARG A 93 -9.13 -14.83 -6.03
C ARG A 93 -10.47 -14.40 -5.42
N PHE A 94 -10.49 -13.31 -4.67
CA PHE A 94 -11.74 -12.75 -4.15
C PHE A 94 -12.59 -12.16 -5.29
N ARG A 95 -11.97 -11.54 -6.30
CA ARG A 95 -12.65 -11.03 -7.49
C ARG A 95 -13.33 -12.15 -8.25
N ASP A 96 -12.69 -13.30 -8.43
CA ASP A 96 -13.24 -14.48 -9.12
C ASP A 96 -14.53 -15.02 -8.44
N ARG A 97 -14.70 -14.82 -7.13
CA ARG A 97 -15.94 -15.17 -6.43
C ARG A 97 -17.14 -14.31 -6.84
N HIS A 98 -16.89 -13.12 -7.35
CA HIS A 98 -17.93 -12.10 -7.60
C HIS A 98 -18.23 -11.87 -9.07
N SER A 99 -17.30 -12.19 -9.98
CA SER A 99 -17.47 -11.98 -11.41
C SER A 99 -16.61 -12.92 -12.23
N VAL A 100 -17.25 -13.66 -13.12
CA VAL A 100 -16.58 -14.47 -14.15
C VAL A 100 -16.15 -13.61 -15.35
N GLY A 101 -16.52 -12.34 -15.38
CA GLY A 101 -16.39 -11.45 -16.54
C GLY A 101 -15.25 -10.44 -16.52
N GLY A 102 -14.38 -10.42 -15.50
CA GLY A 102 -13.05 -9.81 -15.54
C GLY A 102 -12.92 -8.32 -15.86
N ALA A 103 -13.95 -7.49 -15.80
CA ALA A 103 -13.80 -6.05 -15.96
C ALA A 103 -13.09 -5.48 -14.72
N LYS A 104 -11.86 -4.98 -14.92
CA LYS A 104 -11.08 -4.30 -13.88
C LYS A 104 -11.72 -2.92 -13.65
N ASP A 105 -12.31 -2.72 -12.46
CA ASP A 105 -12.88 -1.46 -12.02
C ASP A 105 -12.42 -1.22 -10.59
N ASP A 106 -11.74 -0.10 -10.35
CA ASP A 106 -11.18 0.30 -9.06
C ASP A 106 -12.25 0.29 -7.95
N ARG A 107 -13.51 0.66 -8.29
CA ARG A 107 -14.67 0.62 -7.38
C ARG A 107 -15.00 -0.81 -6.95
N PHE A 108 -14.88 -1.73 -7.90
CA PHE A 108 -15.12 -3.14 -7.64
C PHE A 108 -13.99 -3.75 -6.82
N ASP A 109 -12.74 -3.37 -7.08
CA ASP A 109 -11.57 -3.84 -6.35
C ASP A 109 -11.59 -3.39 -4.89
N ALA A 110 -11.96 -2.13 -4.62
CA ALA A 110 -12.18 -1.63 -3.27
C ALA A 110 -13.30 -2.42 -2.54
N PHE A 111 -14.41 -2.69 -3.23
CA PHE A 111 -15.49 -3.51 -2.66
C PHE A 111 -15.05 -4.95 -2.36
N VAL A 112 -14.33 -5.58 -3.29
CA VAL A 112 -13.79 -6.95 -3.13
C VAL A 112 -12.85 -7.04 -1.94
N GLY A 113 -11.98 -6.02 -1.75
CA GLY A 113 -11.11 -5.93 -0.58
C GLY A 113 -11.88 -5.86 0.74
N ALA A 114 -12.92 -5.03 0.80
CA ALA A 114 -13.80 -4.91 1.97
C ALA A 114 -14.53 -6.21 2.28
N ASP A 115 -15.16 -6.85 1.27
CA ASP A 115 -15.93 -8.09 1.45
C ASP A 115 -15.01 -9.29 1.77
N GLY A 116 -13.84 -9.36 1.16
CA GLY A 116 -12.81 -10.35 1.48
C GLY A 116 -12.37 -10.25 2.94
N LEU A 117 -12.07 -9.03 3.43
CA LEU A 117 -11.72 -8.82 4.82
C LEU A 117 -12.85 -9.21 5.78
N ARG A 118 -14.09 -8.90 5.42
CA ARG A 118 -15.28 -9.26 6.20
C ARG A 118 -15.46 -10.77 6.34
N THR A 119 -15.19 -11.54 5.28
CA THR A 119 -15.45 -12.99 5.25
C THR A 119 -14.26 -13.84 5.70
N ASP A 120 -13.05 -13.39 5.42
CA ASP A 120 -11.83 -14.18 5.52
C ASP A 120 -10.69 -13.41 6.22
N GLU A 121 -10.98 -12.67 7.32
CA GLU A 121 -10.01 -11.83 8.05
C GLU A 121 -8.69 -12.54 8.35
N SER A 122 -8.74 -13.84 8.67
CA SER A 122 -7.57 -14.64 8.98
C SER A 122 -6.54 -14.78 7.84
N LEU A 123 -6.94 -14.47 6.62
CA LEU A 123 -6.07 -14.46 5.44
C LEU A 123 -5.35 -13.12 5.26
N PHE A 124 -5.72 -12.09 6.04
CA PHE A 124 -5.15 -10.76 5.97
C PHE A 124 -4.16 -10.55 7.11
N ARG A 125 -3.11 -9.80 6.84
CA ARG A 125 -2.11 -9.44 7.86
C ARG A 125 -2.44 -8.07 8.45
N ARG A 126 -2.77 -8.04 9.74
CA ARG A 126 -2.98 -6.76 10.44
C ARG A 126 -1.70 -5.93 10.40
N VAL A 127 -1.84 -4.67 9.99
CA VAL A 127 -0.75 -3.69 9.96
C VAL A 127 -0.63 -3.08 11.36
N GLN A 128 0.58 -3.00 11.85
CA GLN A 128 0.90 -2.32 13.10
C GLN A 128 1.89 -1.20 12.79
N LEU A 129 1.73 -0.07 13.47
CA LEU A 129 2.74 0.97 13.41
C LEU A 129 4.03 0.45 14.05
N ASP A 130 5.08 0.42 13.25
CA ASP A 130 6.40 0.19 13.81
C ASP A 130 6.82 1.40 14.68
N PRO A 131 7.60 1.19 15.73
CA PRO A 131 8.20 2.30 16.46
C PRO A 131 8.93 3.27 15.52
N PRO A 132 8.92 4.58 15.77
CA PRO A 132 9.54 5.59 14.89
C PRO A 132 10.98 5.29 14.49
N LYS A 133 11.75 4.68 15.40
CA LYS A 133 13.13 4.25 15.13
C LYS A 133 13.21 3.16 14.05
N ILE A 134 12.25 2.23 14.04
CA ILE A 134 12.19 1.16 13.03
C ILE A 134 11.77 1.72 11.68
N LEU A 135 10.83 2.67 11.66
CA LEU A 135 10.44 3.38 10.43
C LEU A 135 11.65 4.12 9.83
N ALA A 136 12.36 4.90 10.65
CA ALA A 136 13.56 5.61 10.21
C ALA A 136 14.64 4.64 9.70
N LEU A 137 14.88 3.53 10.40
CA LEU A 137 15.86 2.53 9.98
C LEU A 137 15.49 1.92 8.62
N ARG A 138 14.23 1.60 8.40
CA ARG A 138 13.76 1.09 7.10
C ARG A 138 13.97 2.08 5.97
N GLU A 139 13.65 3.36 6.19
CA GLU A 139 13.86 4.39 5.18
C GLU A 139 15.34 4.59 4.86
N TRP A 140 16.20 4.58 5.87
CA TRP A 140 17.64 4.68 5.66
C TRP A 140 18.20 3.46 4.93
N THR A 141 17.74 2.25 5.25
CA THR A 141 18.17 1.03 4.55
C THR A 141 17.75 1.09 3.08
N ARG A 142 16.53 1.51 2.76
CA ARG A 142 16.08 1.69 1.36
C ARG A 142 16.93 2.72 0.64
N MET A 143 17.13 3.88 1.25
CA MET A 143 17.97 4.94 0.66
C MET A 143 19.39 4.44 0.40
N HIS A 144 19.97 3.69 1.34
CA HIS A 144 21.28 3.06 1.17
C HIS A 144 21.30 2.11 -0.03
N ASP A 145 20.31 1.23 -0.15
CA ASP A 145 20.22 0.25 -1.24
C ASP A 145 20.03 0.94 -2.60
N GLU A 146 19.19 1.98 -2.67
CA GLU A 146 18.98 2.80 -3.87
C GLU A 146 20.29 3.50 -4.29
N LEU A 147 20.99 4.16 -3.34
CA LEU A 147 22.25 4.83 -3.61
C LEU A 147 23.36 3.85 -4.01
N THR A 148 23.42 2.68 -3.40
CA THR A 148 24.39 1.64 -3.74
C THR A 148 24.14 1.11 -5.16
N THR A 149 22.88 0.88 -5.51
CA THR A 149 22.50 0.46 -6.87
C THR A 149 22.85 1.52 -7.91
N GLU A 150 22.55 2.79 -7.60
CA GLU A 150 22.86 3.90 -8.51
C GLU A 150 24.36 4.12 -8.65
N LEU A 151 25.12 3.99 -7.58
CA LEU A 151 26.60 4.06 -7.61
C LEU A 151 27.16 2.96 -8.54
N GLY A 152 26.69 1.71 -8.39
CA GLY A 152 27.10 0.61 -9.26
C GLY A 152 26.76 0.89 -10.74
N ARG A 153 25.55 1.41 -11.01
CA ARG A 153 25.14 1.79 -12.37
C ARG A 153 26.04 2.86 -12.98
N LEU A 154 26.35 3.93 -12.22
CA LEU A 154 27.20 5.02 -12.67
C LEU A 154 28.65 4.56 -12.85
N SER A 155 29.15 3.73 -11.94
CA SER A 155 30.51 3.16 -12.05
C SER A 155 30.65 2.30 -13.32
N ASN A 156 29.67 1.44 -13.61
CA ASN A 156 29.66 0.65 -14.83
C ASN A 156 29.58 1.52 -16.09
N GLN A 157 28.76 2.57 -16.08
CA GLN A 157 28.70 3.53 -17.19
C GLN A 157 30.03 4.24 -17.41
N LEU A 158 30.68 4.71 -16.34
CA LEU A 158 31.98 5.36 -16.40
C LEU A 158 33.03 4.38 -16.95
N TRP A 159 33.05 3.14 -16.44
CA TRP A 159 33.96 2.11 -16.91
C TRP A 159 33.79 1.84 -18.41
N GLU A 160 32.53 1.69 -18.89
CA GLU A 160 32.25 1.52 -20.34
C GLU A 160 32.77 2.69 -21.19
N GLN A 161 32.58 3.93 -20.73
CA GLN A 161 33.05 5.10 -21.46
C GLN A 161 34.59 5.13 -21.48
N LEU A 162 35.25 4.89 -20.36
CA LEU A 162 36.68 4.84 -20.28
C LEU A 162 37.27 3.71 -21.12
N HIS A 163 36.68 2.52 -21.07
CA HIS A 163 37.08 1.38 -21.88
C HIS A 163 36.96 1.66 -23.38
N ARG A 164 35.92 2.39 -23.80
CA ARG A 164 35.67 2.71 -25.21
C ARG A 164 36.58 3.80 -25.75
N TYR A 165 36.82 4.85 -24.98
CA TYR A 165 37.53 6.06 -25.47
C TYR A 165 38.93 6.26 -24.90
N TYR A 166 39.18 5.78 -23.69
CA TYR A 166 40.43 6.02 -22.96
C TYR A 166 40.93 4.78 -22.20
N PRO A 167 41.12 3.62 -22.84
CA PRO A 167 41.43 2.35 -22.14
C PRO A 167 42.74 2.39 -21.34
N GLN A 168 43.66 3.33 -21.64
CA GLN A 168 44.92 3.48 -20.90
C GLN A 168 44.67 3.98 -19.48
N VAL A 169 43.60 4.75 -19.25
CA VAL A 169 43.29 5.30 -17.91
C VAL A 169 42.90 4.17 -16.96
N LEU A 170 42.24 3.11 -17.43
CA LEU A 170 41.86 1.95 -16.63
C LEU A 170 43.10 1.20 -16.07
N LYS A 171 44.25 1.29 -16.73
CA LYS A 171 45.49 0.68 -16.25
C LYS A 171 46.19 1.48 -15.14
N LEU A 172 45.77 2.73 -14.93
CA LEU A 172 46.40 3.64 -13.93
C LEU A 172 45.63 3.65 -12.60
N SER A 173 44.41 3.11 -12.56
CA SER A 173 43.55 3.14 -11.37
C SER A 173 43.03 1.76 -11.05
N SER A 174 43.54 1.14 -10.01
CA SER A 174 42.98 -0.10 -9.44
C SER A 174 41.59 0.08 -8.81
N ALA A 175 41.17 1.31 -8.55
CA ALA A 175 39.87 1.63 -7.97
C ALA A 175 38.71 1.55 -8.98
N VAL A 176 39.01 1.42 -10.28
CA VAL A 176 38.00 1.26 -11.35
C VAL A 176 37.77 -0.23 -11.68
N ASP A 177 38.60 -1.13 -11.17
CA ASP A 177 38.50 -2.58 -11.40
C ASP A 177 37.72 -3.34 -10.31
N GLU A 178 37.27 -2.68 -9.25
CA GLU A 178 36.39 -3.31 -8.25
C GLU A 178 34.93 -2.96 -8.55
N PRO A 179 34.09 -3.98 -8.90
CA PRO A 179 32.65 -3.82 -9.08
C PRO A 179 31.90 -3.57 -7.76
#